data_834001ed5dd7fe2b56153d7097cb56ba
#
_entry.id   834001ed5dd7fe2b56153d7097cb56ba
#
_cell.length_a   1.000
_cell.length_b   1.000
_cell.length_c   1.000
_cell.angle_alpha   90.00
_cell.angle_beta   90.00
_cell.angle_gamma   90.00
#
_symmetry.space_group_name_H-M   'P 1'
#
loop_
_entity.id
_entity.type
_entity.pdbx_description
1 polymer ?
#
loop_
_entity_poly.entity_id
_entity_poly.type
_entity_poly.pdbx_seq_one_letter_code
_entity_poly.pdbx_strand_id
1 'polypeptide(L)'
;MLLDKIIRCISLPLVGVVGKPNVGKSTFFMALTMVPVKIAPYPFTTINPNKGIANVRVKCVCREFGVTDSPRNSKCIDGIRYVPVEVIDVAGLVPDAWKGKGLGNKFLDDLRQADALIHVVDASGGTDAEGNIIPPGTRNPLEDVKFVEREFTMWVYQNLERSWDRDIRGIEHQGSIDIVEFFYQRLSGYSLPRWAIADILEKSGLINKPLR
;
A
#
# COMPACT_ATOMS: atom_id res chain seq x y z
N MET A 1 -13.91 -8.75 16.28
CA MET A 1 -12.68 -9.56 16.22
C MET A 1 -12.86 -10.88 15.45
N LEU A 2 -13.84 -11.73 15.72
CA LEU A 2 -14.07 -12.96 14.91
C LEU A 2 -14.74 -12.63 13.57
N LEU A 3 -15.73 -11.73 13.56
CA LEU A 3 -16.42 -11.26 12.35
C LEU A 3 -15.46 -10.57 11.37
N ASP A 4 -14.54 -9.72 11.85
CA ASP A 4 -13.55 -9.04 10.98
C ASP A 4 -12.59 -10.03 10.32
N LYS A 5 -12.22 -11.12 11.01
CA LYS A 5 -11.42 -12.21 10.41
C LYS A 5 -12.22 -12.99 9.38
N ILE A 6 -13.50 -13.23 9.60
CA ILE A 6 -14.38 -13.94 8.67
C ILE A 6 -14.65 -13.09 7.43
N ILE A 7 -14.87 -11.79 7.57
CA ILE A 7 -15.08 -10.86 6.45
C ILE A 7 -13.80 -10.75 5.59
N ARG A 8 -12.62 -10.70 6.19
CA ARG A 8 -11.33 -10.75 5.44
C ARG A 8 -11.09 -12.05 4.70
N CYS A 9 -11.67 -13.17 5.14
CA CYS A 9 -11.62 -14.44 4.39
C CYS A 9 -12.49 -14.46 3.12
N ILE A 10 -13.38 -13.47 2.94
CA ILE A 10 -14.32 -13.41 1.80
C ILE A 10 -13.88 -12.34 0.79
N SER A 11 -13.08 -11.34 1.18
CA SER A 11 -12.54 -10.33 0.28
C SER A 11 -11.26 -10.82 -0.41
N LEU A 12 -11.11 -10.48 -1.69
CA LEU A 12 -9.84 -10.69 -2.39
C LEU A 12 -8.77 -9.80 -1.76
N PRO A 13 -7.50 -10.28 -1.67
CA PRO A 13 -6.40 -9.42 -1.31
C PRO A 13 -6.29 -8.24 -2.29
N LEU A 14 -6.07 -7.04 -1.77
CA LEU A 14 -5.91 -5.83 -2.55
C LEU A 14 -4.42 -5.47 -2.67
N VAL A 15 -3.93 -5.37 -3.90
CA VAL A 15 -2.55 -4.99 -4.20
C VAL A 15 -2.52 -3.62 -4.84
N GLY A 16 -1.82 -2.66 -4.22
CA GLY A 16 -1.64 -1.31 -4.75
C GLY A 16 -0.39 -1.20 -5.64
N VAL A 17 -0.51 -0.57 -6.82
CA VAL A 17 0.63 -0.25 -7.69
C VAL A 17 1.07 1.19 -7.44
N VAL A 18 2.29 1.39 -6.94
CA VAL A 18 2.81 2.70 -6.52
C VAL A 18 4.07 3.08 -7.29
N GLY A 19 4.40 4.36 -7.27
CA GLY A 19 5.61 4.93 -7.87
C GLY A 19 5.36 6.35 -8.37
N LYS A 20 6.41 7.05 -8.77
CA LYS A 20 6.31 8.42 -9.33
C LYS A 20 5.53 8.43 -10.65
N PRO A 21 5.11 9.59 -11.17
CA PRO A 21 4.47 9.68 -12.49
C PRO A 21 5.40 9.13 -13.60
N ASN A 22 4.81 8.67 -14.69
CA ASN A 22 5.46 8.23 -15.93
C ASN A 22 6.46 7.06 -15.84
N VAL A 23 6.47 6.28 -14.74
CA VAL A 23 7.30 5.06 -14.60
C VAL A 23 6.64 3.79 -15.16
N GLY A 24 5.44 3.88 -15.75
CA GLY A 24 4.77 2.74 -16.36
C GLY A 24 3.79 1.98 -15.45
N LYS A 25 3.32 2.56 -14.32
CA LYS A 25 2.35 1.91 -13.42
C LYS A 25 1.10 1.41 -14.13
N SER A 26 0.42 2.29 -14.87
CA SER A 26 -0.81 1.95 -15.59
C SER A 26 -0.55 0.95 -16.72
N THR A 27 0.62 0.97 -17.36
CA THR A 27 1.03 -0.05 -18.32
C THR A 27 1.18 -1.42 -17.64
N PHE A 28 1.83 -1.45 -16.48
CA PHE A 28 1.98 -2.66 -15.68
C PHE A 28 0.61 -3.18 -15.20
N PHE A 29 -0.26 -2.30 -14.71
CA PHE A 29 -1.62 -2.65 -14.32
C PHE A 29 -2.41 -3.28 -15.48
N MET A 30 -2.37 -2.67 -16.69
CA MET A 30 -3.02 -3.21 -17.86
C MET A 30 -2.50 -4.61 -18.24
N ALA A 31 -1.18 -4.81 -18.16
CA ALA A 31 -0.58 -6.11 -18.45
C ALA A 31 -1.00 -7.19 -17.44
N LEU A 32 -1.21 -6.84 -16.18
CA LEU A 32 -1.65 -7.77 -15.13
C LEU A 32 -3.14 -8.11 -15.20
N THR A 33 -3.97 -7.10 -15.47
CA THR A 33 -5.44 -7.22 -15.31
C THR A 33 -6.17 -7.35 -16.64
N MET A 34 -5.52 -7.02 -17.76
CA MET A 34 -6.11 -6.89 -19.09
C MET A 34 -7.22 -5.83 -19.17
N VAL A 35 -7.32 -4.94 -18.17
CA VAL A 35 -8.27 -3.82 -18.16
C VAL A 35 -7.65 -2.63 -18.87
N PRO A 36 -8.27 -2.12 -19.95
CA PRO A 36 -7.76 -0.97 -20.67
C PRO A 36 -7.86 0.30 -19.80
N VAL A 37 -6.78 1.05 -19.68
CA VAL A 37 -6.74 2.35 -19.01
C VAL A 37 -6.15 3.42 -19.93
N LYS A 38 -6.55 4.67 -19.74
CA LYS A 38 -5.96 5.78 -20.50
C LYS A 38 -4.53 6.03 -20.03
N ILE A 39 -3.58 5.88 -20.93
CA ILE A 39 -2.17 6.18 -20.70
C ILE A 39 -1.83 7.45 -21.48
N ALA A 40 -1.18 8.41 -20.85
CA ALA A 40 -0.64 9.58 -21.50
C ALA A 40 0.70 9.96 -20.87
N PRO A 41 1.62 10.59 -21.62
CA PRO A 41 2.95 10.98 -21.13
C PRO A 41 2.93 12.23 -20.24
N TYR A 42 1.80 12.53 -19.64
CA TYR A 42 1.64 13.67 -18.73
C TYR A 42 1.50 13.20 -17.27
N PRO A 43 2.07 13.93 -16.30
CA PRO A 43 1.82 13.67 -14.88
C PRO A 43 0.32 13.71 -14.56
N PHE A 44 -0.12 12.86 -13.61
CA PHE A 44 -1.52 12.82 -13.13
C PHE A 44 -2.58 12.40 -14.17
N THR A 45 -2.23 11.57 -15.14
CA THR A 45 -3.20 10.99 -16.07
C THR A 45 -4.27 10.16 -15.35
N THR A 46 -3.89 9.47 -14.28
CA THR A 46 -4.77 8.71 -13.41
C THR A 46 -5.23 9.60 -12.25
N ILE A 47 -6.46 10.09 -12.30
CA ILE A 47 -7.07 10.93 -11.24
C ILE A 47 -7.87 10.06 -10.26
N ASN A 48 -8.64 9.10 -10.80
CA ASN A 48 -9.36 8.10 -10.02
C ASN A 48 -8.63 6.77 -10.16
N PRO A 49 -8.50 6.00 -9.06
CA PRO A 49 -7.82 4.71 -9.13
C PRO A 49 -8.58 3.75 -10.04
N ASN A 50 -7.82 3.05 -10.91
CA ASN A 50 -8.37 1.97 -11.71
C ASN A 50 -8.29 0.67 -10.90
N LYS A 51 -9.35 -0.12 -10.92
CA LYS A 51 -9.39 -1.43 -10.26
C LYS A 51 -9.54 -2.55 -11.28
N GLY A 52 -8.87 -3.66 -11.03
CA GLY A 52 -8.93 -4.84 -11.88
C GLY A 52 -8.56 -6.10 -11.12
N ILE A 53 -8.81 -7.26 -11.73
CA ILE A 53 -8.48 -8.55 -11.16
C ILE A 53 -7.27 -9.12 -11.90
N ALA A 54 -6.22 -9.43 -11.15
CA ALA A 54 -5.08 -10.21 -11.61
C ALA A 54 -5.14 -11.63 -11.02
N ASN A 55 -4.29 -12.52 -11.51
CA ASN A 55 -4.24 -13.89 -11.02
C ASN A 55 -2.81 -14.27 -10.61
N VAL A 56 -2.66 -14.74 -9.38
CA VAL A 56 -1.43 -15.34 -8.90
C VAL A 56 -1.42 -16.83 -9.25
N ARG A 57 -0.37 -17.30 -9.92
CA ARG A 57 -0.22 -18.70 -10.33
C ARG A 57 0.47 -19.48 -9.21
N VAL A 58 -0.21 -20.50 -8.71
CA VAL A 58 0.33 -21.42 -7.69
C VAL A 58 0.12 -22.87 -8.11
N LYS A 59 0.97 -23.79 -7.63
CA LYS A 59 0.74 -25.23 -7.84
C LYS A 59 -0.56 -25.63 -7.15
N CYS A 60 -1.44 -26.32 -7.86
CA CYS A 60 -2.67 -26.81 -7.28
C CYS A 60 -2.44 -28.12 -6.54
N VAL A 61 -3.03 -28.24 -5.36
CA VAL A 61 -2.99 -29.46 -4.52
C VAL A 61 -3.60 -30.67 -5.25
N CYS A 62 -4.47 -30.46 -6.23
CA CYS A 62 -5.07 -31.54 -7.03
C CYS A 62 -4.02 -32.48 -7.66
N ARG A 63 -2.81 -31.99 -7.94
CA ARG A 63 -1.72 -32.83 -8.45
C ARG A 63 -1.19 -33.81 -7.42
N GLU A 64 -1.20 -33.43 -6.15
CA GLU A 64 -0.73 -34.29 -5.06
C GLU A 64 -1.71 -35.43 -4.81
N PHE A 65 -3.00 -35.17 -5.01
CA PHE A 65 -4.06 -36.16 -4.84
C PHE A 65 -4.46 -36.93 -6.12
N GLY A 66 -3.84 -36.62 -7.26
CA GLY A 66 -4.18 -37.25 -8.54
C GLY A 66 -5.61 -37.01 -9.01
N VAL A 67 -6.22 -35.88 -8.64
CA VAL A 67 -7.61 -35.52 -8.97
C VAL A 67 -7.68 -34.28 -9.86
N THR A 68 -8.81 -34.06 -10.50
CA THR A 68 -9.11 -32.83 -11.21
C THR A 68 -9.85 -31.88 -10.29
N ASP A 69 -9.33 -30.65 -10.13
CA ASP A 69 -9.95 -29.60 -9.31
C ASP A 69 -10.87 -28.72 -10.16
N SER A 70 -12.06 -28.41 -9.63
CA SER A 70 -13.02 -27.47 -10.21
C SER A 70 -13.39 -26.40 -9.18
N PRO A 71 -12.50 -25.43 -8.93
CA PRO A 71 -12.70 -24.43 -7.89
C PRO A 71 -13.83 -23.45 -8.25
N ARG A 72 -14.61 -22.99 -7.24
CA ARG A 72 -15.73 -22.07 -7.45
C ARG A 72 -15.28 -20.63 -7.77
N ASN A 73 -14.23 -20.12 -7.10
CA ASN A 73 -13.81 -18.72 -7.15
C ASN A 73 -12.44 -18.50 -7.80
N SER A 74 -11.94 -19.50 -8.52
CA SER A 74 -10.65 -19.46 -9.19
C SER A 74 -10.66 -20.40 -10.39
N LYS A 75 -9.53 -20.56 -11.09
CA LYS A 75 -9.39 -21.54 -12.17
C LYS A 75 -8.24 -22.48 -11.85
N CYS A 76 -8.37 -23.74 -12.19
CA CYS A 76 -7.27 -24.71 -12.19
C CYS A 76 -7.08 -25.21 -13.62
N ILE A 77 -5.93 -24.94 -14.20
CA ILE A 77 -5.57 -25.35 -15.58
C ILE A 77 -4.27 -26.13 -15.47
N ASP A 78 -4.25 -27.36 -15.91
CA ASP A 78 -3.08 -28.24 -15.89
C ASP A 78 -2.38 -28.29 -14.53
N GLY A 79 -3.16 -28.34 -13.44
CA GLY A 79 -2.64 -28.39 -12.08
C GLY A 79 -1.97 -27.07 -11.60
N ILE A 80 -2.22 -25.99 -12.29
CA ILE A 80 -1.88 -24.64 -11.85
C ILE A 80 -3.17 -23.93 -11.44
N ARG A 81 -3.22 -23.49 -10.20
CA ARG A 81 -4.33 -22.68 -9.71
C ARG A 81 -4.06 -21.21 -9.96
N TYR A 82 -5.06 -20.52 -10.49
CA TYR A 82 -5.06 -19.08 -10.72
C TYR A 82 -5.86 -18.42 -9.60
N VAL A 83 -5.15 -17.93 -8.58
CA VAL A 83 -5.77 -17.29 -7.40
C VAL A 83 -6.03 -15.83 -7.73
N PRO A 84 -7.28 -15.35 -7.72
CA PRO A 84 -7.59 -13.97 -8.03
C PRO A 84 -7.11 -13.03 -6.91
N VAL A 85 -6.56 -11.89 -7.32
CA VAL A 85 -6.21 -10.76 -6.45
C VAL A 85 -6.75 -9.47 -7.06
N GLU A 86 -7.26 -8.58 -6.25
CA GLU A 86 -7.65 -7.24 -6.71
C GLU A 86 -6.40 -6.38 -6.82
N VAL A 87 -6.26 -5.64 -7.92
CA VAL A 87 -5.15 -4.71 -8.15
C VAL A 87 -5.73 -3.32 -8.34
N ILE A 88 -5.11 -2.33 -7.69
CA ILE A 88 -5.47 -0.92 -7.82
C ILE A 88 -4.30 -0.13 -8.41
N ASP A 89 -4.53 0.53 -9.55
CA ASP A 89 -3.60 1.49 -10.15
C ASP A 89 -3.94 2.87 -9.62
N VAL A 90 -3.03 3.44 -8.85
CA VAL A 90 -3.21 4.76 -8.28
C VAL A 90 -2.37 5.80 -9.01
N ALA A 91 -2.71 7.07 -8.86
CA ALA A 91 -1.96 8.17 -9.43
C ALA A 91 -0.47 8.14 -9.07
N GLY A 92 0.36 8.82 -9.85
CA GLY A 92 1.78 8.96 -9.53
C GLY A 92 2.01 9.79 -8.27
N LEU A 93 2.87 9.30 -7.38
CA LEU A 93 3.28 10.04 -6.19
C LEU A 93 4.33 11.08 -6.56
N VAL A 94 4.15 12.32 -6.10
CA VAL A 94 5.11 13.41 -6.29
C VAL A 94 5.69 13.86 -4.95
N PRO A 95 6.86 14.51 -4.93
CA PRO A 95 7.45 15.05 -3.72
C PRO A 95 6.50 16.00 -2.98
N ASP A 96 6.48 15.89 -1.65
CA ASP A 96 5.60 16.64 -0.74
C ASP A 96 4.09 16.30 -0.89
N ALA A 97 3.74 15.13 -1.42
CA ALA A 97 2.36 14.68 -1.47
C ALA A 97 1.73 14.59 -0.07
N TRP A 98 2.50 14.22 0.96
CA TRP A 98 2.08 14.23 2.35
C TRP A 98 1.68 15.63 2.86
N LYS A 99 2.20 16.70 2.26
CA LYS A 99 1.79 18.10 2.53
C LYS A 99 0.56 18.52 1.73
N GLY A 100 0.00 17.64 0.88
CA GLY A 100 -1.15 17.92 0.04
C GLY A 100 -0.81 18.34 -1.39
N LYS A 101 0.47 18.25 -1.82
CA LYS A 101 0.87 18.52 -3.21
C LYS A 101 0.34 17.41 -4.16
N GLY A 102 -0.06 17.78 -5.36
CA GLY A 102 -0.64 16.85 -6.32
C GLY A 102 -2.03 16.35 -5.88
N LEU A 103 -2.29 15.05 -5.98
CA LEU A 103 -3.51 14.43 -5.45
C LEU A 103 -3.45 14.19 -3.94
N GLY A 104 -2.31 14.46 -3.32
CA GLY A 104 -2.11 14.59 -1.88
C GLY A 104 -2.61 13.40 -1.06
N ASN A 105 -3.35 13.72 0.00
CA ASN A 105 -3.84 12.73 0.97
C ASN A 105 -4.76 11.68 0.36
N LYS A 106 -5.53 11.99 -0.70
CA LYS A 106 -6.42 11.03 -1.35
C LYS A 106 -5.66 9.81 -1.88
N PHE A 107 -4.52 10.04 -2.51
CA PHE A 107 -3.66 8.97 -3.01
C PHE A 107 -3.20 8.03 -1.90
N LEU A 108 -2.73 8.61 -0.78
CA LEU A 108 -2.24 7.85 0.36
C LEU A 108 -3.39 7.12 1.10
N ASP A 109 -4.59 7.71 1.11
CA ASP A 109 -5.81 7.07 1.61
C ASP A 109 -6.23 5.86 0.77
N ASP A 110 -6.10 5.92 -0.55
CA ASP A 110 -6.38 4.79 -1.43
C ASP A 110 -5.38 3.64 -1.17
N LEU A 111 -4.10 3.96 -0.94
CA LEU A 111 -3.06 2.96 -0.68
C LEU A 111 -3.16 2.26 0.68
N ARG A 112 -3.62 2.95 1.73
CA ARG A 112 -3.73 2.34 3.06
C ARG A 112 -4.67 1.14 3.10
N GLN A 113 -5.57 1.01 2.13
CA GLN A 113 -6.51 -0.09 2.00
C GLN A 113 -5.85 -1.35 1.40
N ALA A 114 -4.68 -1.19 0.76
CA ALA A 114 -3.99 -2.30 0.14
C ALA A 114 -3.31 -3.21 1.18
N ASP A 115 -3.41 -4.52 0.96
CA ASP A 115 -2.72 -5.53 1.78
C ASP A 115 -1.24 -5.64 1.41
N ALA A 116 -0.87 -5.27 0.18
CA ALA A 116 0.50 -5.23 -0.32
C ALA A 116 0.68 -4.14 -1.38
N LEU A 117 1.93 -3.68 -1.55
CA LEU A 117 2.28 -2.67 -2.55
C LEU A 117 3.31 -3.22 -3.53
N ILE A 118 3.11 -2.96 -4.82
CA ILE A 118 4.09 -3.17 -5.88
C ILE A 118 4.64 -1.81 -6.27
N HIS A 119 5.91 -1.58 -5.98
CA HIS A 119 6.58 -0.33 -6.32
C HIS A 119 7.22 -0.42 -7.71
N VAL A 120 6.73 0.38 -8.66
CA VAL A 120 7.27 0.49 -10.02
C VAL A 120 8.27 1.64 -10.06
N VAL A 121 9.51 1.31 -10.40
CA VAL A 121 10.65 2.23 -10.41
C VAL A 121 11.20 2.35 -11.84
N ASP A 122 11.57 3.56 -12.24
CA ASP A 122 12.28 3.81 -13.50
C ASP A 122 13.77 3.44 -13.34
N ALA A 123 14.10 2.20 -13.70
CA ALA A 123 15.47 1.70 -13.62
C ALA A 123 16.45 2.38 -14.60
N SER A 124 15.94 3.07 -15.64
CA SER A 124 16.77 3.81 -16.58
C SER A 124 17.30 5.13 -16.01
N GLY A 125 16.69 5.64 -14.92
CA GLY A 125 16.96 6.97 -14.40
C GLY A 125 16.65 8.09 -15.39
N GLY A 126 15.73 7.83 -16.32
CA GLY A 126 15.33 8.73 -17.41
C GLY A 126 14.13 9.62 -17.08
N THR A 127 13.70 9.67 -15.83
CA THR A 127 12.63 10.56 -15.36
C THR A 127 13.04 11.26 -14.06
N ASP A 128 12.67 12.55 -13.92
CA ASP A 128 12.89 13.30 -12.67
C ASP A 128 11.88 12.91 -11.56
N ALA A 129 11.88 13.61 -10.44
CA ALA A 129 11.01 13.31 -9.31
C ALA A 129 9.52 13.58 -9.62
N GLU A 130 9.22 14.50 -10.51
CA GLU A 130 7.89 14.86 -10.96
C GLU A 130 7.40 13.97 -12.12
N GLY A 131 8.29 13.12 -12.67
CA GLY A 131 8.00 12.24 -13.80
C GLY A 131 8.22 12.87 -15.17
N ASN A 132 8.92 14.00 -15.28
CA ASN A 132 9.31 14.56 -16.56
C ASN A 132 10.47 13.75 -17.16
N ILE A 133 10.49 13.64 -18.50
CA ILE A 133 11.53 12.90 -19.22
C ILE A 133 12.84 13.69 -19.17
N ILE A 134 13.90 13.01 -18.75
CA ILE A 134 15.29 13.49 -18.72
C ILE A 134 16.20 12.46 -19.40
N PRO A 135 17.47 12.80 -19.72
CA PRO A 135 18.38 11.81 -20.29
C PRO A 135 18.56 10.59 -19.39
N PRO A 136 18.53 9.35 -19.93
CA PRO A 136 18.76 8.13 -19.14
C PRO A 136 20.09 8.19 -18.36
N GLY A 137 20.10 7.63 -17.16
CA GLY A 137 21.25 7.63 -16.27
C GLY A 137 21.46 8.93 -15.47
N THR A 138 20.60 9.93 -15.66
CA THR A 138 20.71 11.22 -14.93
C THR A 138 20.31 11.08 -13.46
N ARG A 139 19.31 10.23 -13.16
CA ARG A 139 18.78 10.03 -11.81
C ARG A 139 19.09 8.64 -11.28
N ASN A 140 19.46 8.55 -10.01
CA ASN A 140 19.63 7.27 -9.33
C ASN A 140 18.26 6.62 -9.00
N PRO A 141 17.92 5.44 -9.53
CA PRO A 141 16.64 4.77 -9.25
C PRO A 141 16.39 4.48 -7.76
N LEU A 142 17.44 4.31 -6.95
CA LEU A 142 17.30 4.10 -5.50
C LEU A 142 16.71 5.30 -4.76
N GLU A 143 16.83 6.51 -5.33
CA GLU A 143 16.19 7.69 -4.77
C GLU A 143 14.66 7.59 -4.86
N ASP A 144 14.14 6.97 -5.93
CA ASP A 144 12.71 6.77 -6.12
C ASP A 144 12.14 5.77 -5.10
N VAL A 145 12.93 4.74 -4.71
CA VAL A 145 12.54 3.83 -3.63
C VAL A 145 12.43 4.58 -2.30
N LYS A 146 13.50 5.28 -1.91
CA LYS A 146 13.55 6.06 -0.66
C LYS A 146 12.48 7.17 -0.61
N PHE A 147 12.18 7.75 -1.76
CA PHE A 147 11.18 8.78 -1.89
C PHE A 147 9.79 8.29 -1.48
N VAL A 148 9.32 7.16 -2.03
CA VAL A 148 8.00 6.60 -1.70
C VAL A 148 7.91 6.22 -0.22
N GLU A 149 8.95 5.59 0.35
CA GLU A 149 9.03 5.26 1.77
C GLU A 149 8.93 6.51 2.65
N ARG A 150 9.63 7.58 2.28
CA ARG A 150 9.61 8.87 2.99
C ARG A 150 8.22 9.51 2.96
N GLU A 151 7.59 9.59 1.79
CA GLU A 151 6.26 10.20 1.65
C GLU A 151 5.23 9.47 2.52
N PHE A 152 5.28 8.13 2.52
CA PHE A 152 4.38 7.31 3.33
C PHE A 152 4.64 7.51 4.84
N THR A 153 5.90 7.50 5.25
CA THR A 153 6.29 7.73 6.64
C THR A 153 5.85 9.10 7.13
N MET A 154 6.08 10.15 6.34
CA MET A 154 5.71 11.52 6.71
C MET A 154 4.19 11.70 6.76
N TRP A 155 3.45 11.01 5.90
CA TRP A 155 2.00 11.03 5.93
C TRP A 155 1.43 10.37 7.19
N VAL A 156 1.95 9.20 7.58
CA VAL A 156 1.57 8.55 8.85
C VAL A 156 1.91 9.45 10.03
N TYR A 157 3.11 10.01 10.04
CA TYR A 157 3.55 10.95 11.07
C TYR A 157 2.59 12.15 11.19
N GLN A 158 2.26 12.81 10.09
CA GLN A 158 1.35 13.96 10.09
C GLN A 158 -0.06 13.60 10.57
N ASN A 159 -0.55 12.40 10.25
CA ASN A 159 -1.85 11.94 10.73
C ASN A 159 -1.85 11.72 12.25
N LEU A 160 -0.75 11.22 12.82
CA LEU A 160 -0.58 11.11 14.26
C LEU A 160 -0.45 12.49 14.93
N GLU A 161 0.36 13.39 14.34
CA GLU A 161 0.65 14.72 14.89
C GLU A 161 -0.60 15.60 14.99
N ARG A 162 -1.47 15.59 13.96
CA ARG A 162 -2.69 16.45 13.89
C ARG A 162 -3.60 16.33 15.10
N SER A 163 -3.62 15.22 15.76
CA SER A 163 -4.52 14.97 16.90
C SER A 163 -3.77 14.74 18.20
N TRP A 164 -2.44 14.77 18.16
CA TRP A 164 -1.58 14.39 19.28
C TRP A 164 -1.94 15.10 20.58
N ASP A 165 -1.93 16.43 20.59
CA ASP A 165 -2.20 17.22 21.81
C ASP A 165 -3.59 17.00 22.39
N ARG A 166 -4.59 16.80 21.52
CA ARG A 166 -5.96 16.51 21.96
C ARG A 166 -6.02 15.15 22.64
N ASP A 167 -5.35 14.18 22.05
CA ASP A 167 -5.41 12.81 22.47
C ASP A 167 -4.63 12.59 23.77
N ILE A 168 -3.48 13.22 23.91
CA ILE A 168 -2.69 13.21 25.14
C ILE A 168 -3.48 13.84 26.29
N ARG A 169 -4.15 14.99 26.08
CA ARG A 169 -5.00 15.60 27.11
C ARG A 169 -6.16 14.69 27.53
N GLY A 170 -6.76 13.95 26.59
CA GLY A 170 -7.79 12.96 26.90
C GLY A 170 -7.28 11.83 27.80
N ILE A 171 -6.02 11.48 27.67
CA ILE A 171 -5.33 10.44 28.44
C ILE A 171 -5.01 10.88 29.88
N GLU A 172 -4.54 12.10 30.07
CA GLU A 172 -4.19 12.63 31.40
C GLU A 172 -5.37 12.58 32.37
N HIS A 173 -6.60 12.58 31.83
CA HIS A 173 -7.83 12.43 32.63
C HIS A 173 -8.19 10.98 32.98
N GLN A 174 -7.58 9.97 32.34
CA GLN A 174 -7.95 8.55 32.49
C GLN A 174 -6.99 7.72 33.38
N GLY A 175 -5.90 8.31 33.86
CA GLY A 175 -4.95 7.66 34.77
C GLY A 175 -3.80 6.94 34.08
N SER A 176 -3.82 5.63 33.92
CA SER A 176 -2.78 4.87 33.26
C SER A 176 -3.23 4.40 31.88
N ILE A 177 -2.37 4.52 30.86
CA ILE A 177 -2.67 4.04 29.51
C ILE A 177 -1.66 3.00 29.06
N ASP A 178 -2.20 1.94 28.46
CA ASP A 178 -1.43 1.04 27.65
C ASP A 178 -1.02 1.75 26.32
N ILE A 179 0.26 2.07 26.21
CA ILE A 179 0.83 2.75 25.04
C ILE A 179 0.61 1.95 23.75
N VAL A 180 0.62 0.62 23.83
CA VAL A 180 0.37 -0.27 22.68
C VAL A 180 -1.08 -0.13 22.22
N GLU A 181 -2.03 -0.10 23.15
CA GLU A 181 -3.45 0.11 22.84
C GLU A 181 -3.71 1.48 22.24
N PHE A 182 -3.06 2.52 22.77
CA PHE A 182 -3.16 3.87 22.24
C PHE A 182 -2.75 3.94 20.76
N PHE A 183 -1.57 3.42 20.42
CA PHE A 183 -1.12 3.40 19.02
C PHE A 183 -1.93 2.44 18.16
N TYR A 184 -2.39 1.32 18.72
CA TYR A 184 -3.24 0.37 17.98
C TYR A 184 -4.54 1.01 17.52
N GLN A 185 -5.22 1.77 18.36
CA GLN A 185 -6.43 2.48 17.99
C GLN A 185 -6.17 3.56 16.93
N ARG A 186 -5.06 4.29 17.05
CA ARG A 186 -4.65 5.34 16.13
C ARG A 186 -4.23 4.83 14.75
N LEU A 187 -3.56 3.71 14.72
CA LEU A 187 -3.05 3.07 13.53
C LEU A 187 -4.01 1.97 12.99
N SER A 188 -5.23 1.89 13.51
CA SER A 188 -6.22 0.87 13.10
C SER A 188 -6.52 0.89 11.61
N GLY A 189 -6.45 2.06 10.96
CA GLY A 189 -6.63 2.23 9.52
C GLY A 189 -5.50 1.65 8.65
N TYR A 190 -4.37 1.25 9.24
CA TYR A 190 -3.20 0.70 8.52
C TYR A 190 -3.09 -0.82 8.64
N SER A 191 -4.11 -1.49 9.19
CA SER A 191 -4.14 -2.96 9.35
C SER A 191 -2.96 -3.55 10.13
N LEU A 192 -2.29 -2.77 10.97
CA LEU A 192 -1.17 -3.21 11.80
C LEU A 192 -1.69 -4.03 12.99
N PRO A 193 -1.19 -5.27 13.21
CA PRO A 193 -1.56 -6.04 14.37
C PRO A 193 -0.89 -5.49 15.64
N ARG A 194 -1.52 -5.70 16.80
CA ARG A 194 -1.01 -5.22 18.10
C ARG A 194 0.43 -5.65 18.40
N TRP A 195 0.77 -6.91 18.07
CA TRP A 195 2.11 -7.42 18.30
C TRP A 195 3.19 -6.65 17.51
N ALA A 196 2.88 -6.21 16.27
CA ALA A 196 3.81 -5.43 15.47
C ALA A 196 4.03 -4.03 16.05
N ILE A 197 2.98 -3.42 16.60
CA ILE A 197 3.08 -2.12 17.29
C ILE A 197 3.92 -2.26 18.57
N ALA A 198 3.68 -3.31 19.35
CA ALA A 198 4.46 -3.59 20.56
C ALA A 198 5.95 -3.78 20.24
N ASP A 199 6.28 -4.58 19.23
CA ASP A 199 7.65 -4.81 18.75
C ASP A 199 8.34 -3.52 18.29
N ILE A 200 7.63 -2.65 17.55
CA ILE A 200 8.14 -1.34 17.12
C ILE A 200 8.43 -0.44 18.34
N LEU A 201 7.50 -0.36 19.29
CA LEU A 201 7.65 0.47 20.49
C LEU A 201 8.78 -0.01 21.39
N GLU A 202 8.97 -1.33 21.51
CA GLU A 202 10.06 -1.94 22.26
C GLU A 202 11.42 -1.64 21.58
N LYS A 203 11.55 -1.92 20.29
CA LYS A 203 12.78 -1.68 19.51
C LYS A 203 13.17 -0.21 19.45
N SER A 204 12.19 0.70 19.48
CA SER A 204 12.45 2.15 19.53
C SER A 204 12.71 2.67 20.96
N GLY A 205 12.59 1.84 21.99
CA GLY A 205 12.74 2.22 23.40
C GLY A 205 11.64 3.16 23.90
N LEU A 206 10.47 3.15 23.24
CA LEU A 206 9.34 4.04 23.59
C LEU A 206 8.31 3.37 24.51
N ILE A 207 8.33 2.06 24.65
CA ILE A 207 7.30 1.30 25.37
C ILE A 207 7.14 1.73 26.85
N ASN A 208 8.21 2.22 27.48
CA ASN A 208 8.22 2.68 28.88
C ASN A 208 8.37 4.21 28.99
N LYS A 209 8.27 4.95 27.89
CA LYS A 209 8.38 6.41 27.94
C LYS A 209 7.00 7.05 28.15
N PRO A 210 6.91 8.15 28.94
CA PRO A 210 5.66 8.89 29.04
C PRO A 210 5.32 9.51 27.69
N LEU A 211 4.02 9.51 27.36
CA LEU A 211 3.48 10.16 26.16
C LEU A 211 3.39 11.68 26.36
N ARG A 212 4.54 12.37 26.45
CA ARG A 212 4.61 13.84 26.61
C ARG A 212 5.40 14.46 25.48
#